data_a250bde64b6fea7d0891cad6e93087cd
#
_entry.id   a250bde64b6fea7d0891cad6e93087cd
#
_cell.length_a   1.000
_cell.length_b   1.000
_cell.length_c   1.000
_cell.angle_alpha   90.00
_cell.angle_beta   90.00
_cell.angle_gamma   90.00
#
_symmetry.space_group_name_H-M   'P 1'
#
loop_
_entity.id
_entity.type
_entity.pdbx_description
1 polymer ?
#
loop_
_entity_poly.entity_id
_entity_poly.type
_entity_poly.pdbx_seq_one_letter_code
_entity_poly.pdbx_strand_id
1 'polypeptide(L)'
;SAGEHDFAENIIHIVLARTPGAPEGTKGISLFIVPKFNTTEDGTITDRNGVKCGSIEHKMGIHGNATCVINFDSATGYMLGQENEGLNAMFTFMNTARIGTAIQGLAASELAYQNALPYALDRYSMRSLSGVKNPDKAGDAIIHHPDVRRMLLTARAFAEGGRAMIYDAAKYSDRMVQAE
;
A
#
# COMPACT_ATOMS: atom_id res chain seq x y z
N SER A 1 -8.52 3.48 -2.79
CA SER A 1 -8.78 4.18 -4.04
C SER A 1 -9.01 3.18 -5.16
N ALA A 2 -9.92 3.51 -6.04
CA ALA A 2 -10.33 2.67 -7.15
C ALA A 2 -9.80 3.23 -8.47
N GLY A 3 -9.59 2.37 -9.45
CA GLY A 3 -9.27 2.73 -10.82
C GLY A 3 -10.44 2.45 -11.76
N GLU A 4 -10.55 3.23 -12.80
CA GLU A 4 -11.43 2.97 -13.93
C GLU A 4 -10.60 3.08 -15.20
N HIS A 5 -10.45 1.98 -15.93
CA HIS A 5 -9.59 1.82 -17.11
C HIS A 5 -10.11 0.70 -18.01
N ASP A 6 -9.49 0.54 -19.17
CA ASP A 6 -9.87 -0.48 -20.17
C ASP A 6 -8.81 -1.59 -20.34
N PHE A 7 -7.96 -1.81 -19.33
CA PHE A 7 -6.95 -2.87 -19.32
C PHE A 7 -7.50 -4.26 -18.90
N ALA A 8 -8.71 -4.30 -18.38
CA ALA A 8 -9.42 -5.50 -18.00
C ALA A 8 -10.80 -5.53 -18.67
N GLU A 9 -11.32 -6.70 -18.91
CA GLU A 9 -12.65 -6.90 -19.50
C GLU A 9 -13.74 -6.28 -18.61
N ASN A 10 -13.62 -6.42 -17.29
CA ASN A 10 -14.50 -5.80 -16.31
C ASN A 10 -13.72 -5.37 -15.07
N ILE A 11 -14.26 -4.44 -14.31
CA ILE A 11 -13.75 -4.01 -13.02
C ILE A 11 -14.89 -4.14 -12.01
N ILE A 12 -14.62 -4.84 -10.92
CA ILE A 12 -15.57 -5.00 -9.83
C ILE A 12 -15.17 -4.08 -8.68
N HIS A 13 -15.96 -3.06 -8.43
CA HIS A 13 -15.73 -2.13 -7.33
C HIS A 13 -16.36 -2.64 -6.04
N ILE A 14 -15.60 -2.55 -4.95
CA ILE A 14 -16.12 -2.72 -3.59
C ILE A 14 -16.41 -1.34 -3.04
N VAL A 15 -17.68 -1.04 -2.82
CA VAL A 15 -18.15 0.31 -2.52
C VAL A 15 -18.82 0.37 -1.15
N LEU A 16 -18.37 1.30 -0.32
CA LEU A 16 -19.04 1.65 0.92
C LEU A 16 -20.09 2.73 0.62
N ALA A 17 -21.34 2.43 0.90
CA ALA A 17 -22.45 3.35 0.65
C ALA A 17 -23.53 3.23 1.74
N ARG A 18 -24.50 4.14 1.72
CA ARG A 18 -25.62 4.13 2.64
C ARG A 18 -26.90 3.74 1.90
N THR A 19 -27.71 2.95 2.56
CA THR A 19 -29.09 2.71 2.15
C THR A 19 -29.99 3.88 2.60
N PRO A 20 -31.14 4.10 1.93
CA PRO A 20 -32.12 5.07 2.39
C PRO A 20 -32.59 4.78 3.82
N GLY A 21 -32.53 5.80 4.68
CA GLY A 21 -32.91 5.64 6.10
C GLY A 21 -31.87 5.06 7.02
N ALA A 22 -30.66 4.77 6.51
CA ALA A 22 -29.57 4.27 7.35
C ALA A 22 -29.13 5.28 8.42
N PRO A 23 -28.69 4.81 9.60
CA PRO A 23 -28.17 5.67 10.67
C PRO A 23 -27.03 6.57 10.21
N GLU A 24 -26.90 7.73 10.84
CA GLU A 24 -25.76 8.63 10.58
C GLU A 24 -24.44 8.04 11.07
N GLY A 25 -23.32 8.58 10.52
CA GLY A 25 -21.98 8.18 10.89
C GLY A 25 -21.60 6.79 10.35
N THR A 26 -20.62 6.16 10.93
CA THR A 26 -20.06 4.87 10.46
C THR A 26 -21.01 3.68 10.64
N LYS A 27 -21.99 3.81 11.51
CA LYS A 27 -22.97 2.75 11.82
C LYS A 27 -24.04 2.55 10.73
N GLY A 28 -24.13 3.45 9.73
CA GLY A 28 -25.08 3.32 8.63
C GLY A 28 -24.40 2.98 7.29
N ILE A 29 -23.19 2.44 7.32
CA ILE A 29 -22.44 2.11 6.10
C ILE A 29 -22.62 0.63 5.79
N SER A 30 -23.10 0.36 4.57
CA SER A 30 -23.19 -0.98 3.98
C SER A 30 -22.15 -1.17 2.90
N LEU A 31 -21.85 -2.40 2.53
CA LEU A 31 -20.88 -2.76 1.50
C LEU A 31 -21.60 -3.28 0.26
N PHE A 32 -21.13 -2.84 -0.91
CA PHE A 32 -21.72 -3.22 -2.18
C PHE A 32 -20.66 -3.67 -3.17
N ILE A 33 -21.00 -4.64 -3.99
CA ILE A 33 -20.27 -5.00 -5.20
C ILE A 33 -20.92 -4.24 -6.35
N VAL A 34 -20.12 -3.41 -7.04
CA VAL A 34 -20.60 -2.60 -8.17
C VAL A 34 -19.70 -2.85 -9.38
N PRO A 35 -20.17 -3.63 -10.37
CA PRO A 35 -19.39 -3.89 -11.57
C PRO A 35 -19.38 -2.67 -12.51
N LYS A 36 -18.29 -2.49 -13.26
CA LYS A 36 -18.18 -1.52 -14.35
C LYS A 36 -19.12 -1.84 -15.51
N PHE A 37 -19.22 -3.09 -15.86
CA PHE A 37 -20.19 -3.63 -16.78
C PHE A 37 -21.06 -4.67 -16.07
N ASN A 38 -22.37 -4.62 -16.33
CA ASN A 38 -23.30 -5.60 -15.81
C ASN A 38 -22.97 -6.99 -16.35
N THR A 39 -23.33 -8.03 -15.59
CA THR A 39 -23.13 -9.41 -15.98
C THR A 39 -24.42 -10.21 -15.79
N THR A 40 -24.59 -11.23 -16.60
CA THR A 40 -25.60 -12.27 -16.41
C THR A 40 -25.16 -13.24 -15.29
N GLU A 41 -26.04 -14.14 -14.88
CA GLU A 41 -25.75 -15.14 -13.83
C GLU A 41 -24.60 -16.07 -14.19
N ASP A 42 -24.38 -16.34 -15.47
CA ASP A 42 -23.27 -17.15 -15.98
C ASP A 42 -21.94 -16.35 -16.13
N GLY A 43 -21.95 -15.06 -15.75
CA GLY A 43 -20.77 -14.19 -15.80
C GLY A 43 -20.53 -13.51 -17.14
N THR A 44 -21.40 -13.67 -18.13
CA THR A 44 -21.30 -12.98 -19.42
C THR A 44 -21.48 -11.48 -19.24
N ILE A 45 -20.52 -10.69 -19.75
CA ILE A 45 -20.56 -9.22 -19.71
C ILE A 45 -21.66 -8.72 -20.66
N THR A 46 -22.45 -7.75 -20.16
CA THR A 46 -23.55 -7.15 -20.91
C THR A 46 -23.33 -5.65 -21.11
N ASP A 47 -24.25 -4.83 -20.68
CA ASP A 47 -24.24 -3.39 -20.85
C ASP A 47 -23.33 -2.67 -19.81
N ARG A 48 -22.91 -1.48 -20.16
CA ARG A 48 -22.15 -0.63 -19.23
C ARG A 48 -23.03 -0.17 -18.08
N ASN A 49 -22.56 -0.40 -16.85
CA ASN A 49 -23.18 0.10 -15.65
C ASN A 49 -22.90 1.61 -15.49
N GLY A 50 -23.65 2.28 -14.61
CA GLY A 50 -23.51 3.71 -14.31
C GLY A 50 -22.23 4.08 -13.55
N VAL A 51 -21.09 3.50 -13.93
CA VAL A 51 -19.76 3.74 -13.31
C VAL A 51 -18.87 4.49 -14.29
N LYS A 52 -18.38 5.68 -13.88
CA LYS A 52 -17.55 6.54 -14.72
C LYS A 52 -16.39 7.14 -13.95
N CYS A 53 -15.25 7.31 -14.60
CA CYS A 53 -14.16 8.13 -14.09
C CYS A 53 -14.58 9.61 -14.11
N GLY A 54 -14.52 10.25 -12.96
CA GLY A 54 -14.76 11.69 -12.83
C GLY A 54 -13.48 12.50 -13.05
N SER A 55 -12.38 12.06 -12.43
CA SER A 55 -11.06 12.66 -12.59
C SER A 55 -9.98 11.67 -12.15
N ILE A 56 -8.78 11.83 -12.67
CA ILE A 56 -7.60 11.09 -12.20
C ILE A 56 -6.97 11.84 -11.03
N GLU A 57 -6.63 11.13 -9.97
CA GLU A 57 -6.00 11.68 -8.78
C GLU A 57 -4.56 12.10 -9.04
N HIS A 58 -4.22 13.31 -8.64
CA HIS A 58 -2.84 13.79 -8.61
C HIS A 58 -2.21 13.44 -7.26
N LYS A 59 -1.30 12.46 -7.25
CA LYS A 59 -0.70 11.90 -6.03
C LYS A 59 0.76 12.32 -5.88
N MET A 60 1.33 12.12 -4.67
CA MET A 60 2.76 12.32 -4.41
C MET A 60 3.65 11.27 -5.11
N GLY A 61 3.13 10.08 -5.38
CA GLY A 61 3.84 8.97 -6.02
C GLY A 61 2.87 7.98 -6.62
N ILE A 62 3.39 6.87 -7.17
CA ILE A 62 2.62 5.81 -7.84
C ILE A 62 1.78 6.43 -9.00
N HIS A 63 2.42 7.27 -9.80
CA HIS A 63 1.77 7.99 -10.90
C HIS A 63 1.31 7.07 -12.04
N GLY A 64 1.91 5.88 -12.17
CA GLY A 64 1.52 4.88 -13.15
C GLY A 64 0.23 4.11 -12.83
N ASN A 65 -0.40 4.38 -11.69
CA ASN A 65 -1.68 3.80 -11.32
C ASN A 65 -2.82 4.79 -11.60
N ALA A 66 -3.83 4.36 -12.35
CA ALA A 66 -5.03 5.12 -12.67
C ALA A 66 -5.98 5.21 -11.47
N THR A 67 -5.51 5.76 -10.35
CA THR A 67 -6.37 6.09 -9.22
C THR A 67 -7.25 7.26 -9.58
N CYS A 68 -8.56 7.11 -9.45
CA CYS A 68 -9.51 8.13 -9.88
C CYS A 68 -10.67 8.34 -8.89
N VAL A 69 -11.32 9.46 -9.04
CA VAL A 69 -12.65 9.69 -8.48
C VAL A 69 -13.65 8.92 -9.34
N ILE A 70 -14.41 8.03 -8.72
CA ILE A 70 -15.45 7.25 -9.40
C ILE A 70 -16.80 7.91 -9.15
N ASN A 71 -17.51 8.20 -10.23
CA ASN A 71 -18.90 8.65 -10.20
C ASN A 71 -19.81 7.46 -10.43
N PHE A 72 -20.78 7.30 -9.54
CA PHE A 72 -21.86 6.33 -9.66
C PHE A 72 -23.15 7.07 -10.03
N ASP A 73 -23.62 6.87 -11.25
CA ASP A 73 -24.83 7.52 -11.77
C ASP A 73 -25.85 6.42 -12.11
N SER A 74 -26.80 6.22 -11.21
CA SER A 74 -27.79 5.14 -11.29
C SER A 74 -27.16 3.75 -11.49
N ALA A 75 -25.97 3.54 -10.92
CA ALA A 75 -25.26 2.26 -11.03
C ALA A 75 -25.99 1.17 -10.24
N THR A 76 -26.11 0.00 -10.84
CA THR A 76 -26.57 -1.21 -10.16
C THR A 76 -25.46 -1.76 -9.27
N GLY A 77 -25.78 -2.00 -8.01
CA GLY A 77 -24.88 -2.61 -7.02
C GLY A 77 -25.59 -3.70 -6.23
N TYR A 78 -24.81 -4.66 -5.77
CA TYR A 78 -25.30 -5.80 -5.00
C TYR A 78 -24.75 -5.71 -3.58
N MET A 79 -25.63 -5.72 -2.58
CA MET A 79 -25.22 -5.66 -1.17
C MET A 79 -24.41 -6.91 -0.79
N LEU A 80 -23.27 -6.71 -0.15
CA LEU A 80 -22.43 -7.76 0.38
C LEU A 80 -22.52 -7.77 1.91
N GLY A 81 -22.92 -8.89 2.47
CA GLY A 81 -23.14 -9.01 3.91
C GLY A 81 -24.46 -8.38 4.37
N GLN A 82 -24.49 -7.92 5.61
CA GLN A 82 -25.68 -7.34 6.22
C GLN A 82 -25.71 -5.81 6.07
N GLU A 83 -26.90 -5.26 6.03
CA GLU A 83 -27.12 -3.82 6.01
C GLU A 83 -26.51 -3.16 7.26
N ASN A 84 -25.83 -2.04 7.08
CA ASN A 84 -25.15 -1.27 8.13
C ASN A 84 -23.92 -1.96 8.78
N GLU A 85 -23.46 -3.07 8.23
CA GLU A 85 -22.26 -3.79 8.69
C GLU A 85 -21.08 -3.72 7.68
N GLY A 86 -21.18 -2.83 6.70
CA GLY A 86 -20.23 -2.76 5.59
C GLY A 86 -18.78 -2.50 6.00
N LEU A 87 -18.54 -1.77 7.09
CA LEU A 87 -17.17 -1.56 7.59
C LEU A 87 -16.56 -2.85 8.14
N ASN A 88 -17.32 -3.65 8.88
CA ASN A 88 -16.84 -4.94 9.38
C ASN A 88 -16.46 -5.87 8.23
N ALA A 89 -17.33 -5.97 7.23
CA ALA A 89 -17.09 -6.77 6.03
C ALA A 89 -15.86 -6.26 5.25
N MET A 90 -15.68 -4.93 5.11
CA MET A 90 -14.51 -4.34 4.46
C MET A 90 -13.20 -4.68 5.20
N PHE A 91 -13.20 -4.70 6.52
CA PHE A 91 -11.97 -4.97 7.28
C PHE A 91 -11.45 -6.39 7.11
N THR A 92 -12.27 -7.33 6.64
CA THR A 92 -11.83 -8.70 6.31
C THR A 92 -10.65 -8.69 5.32
N PHE A 93 -10.75 -7.90 4.24
CA PHE A 93 -9.64 -7.80 3.27
C PHE A 93 -8.65 -6.66 3.58
N MET A 94 -9.10 -5.59 4.23
CA MET A 94 -8.23 -4.45 4.56
C MET A 94 -7.12 -4.81 5.55
N ASN A 95 -7.35 -5.73 6.46
CA ASN A 95 -6.32 -6.19 7.39
C ASN A 95 -5.13 -6.82 6.66
N THR A 96 -5.40 -7.65 5.66
CA THR A 96 -4.34 -8.24 4.80
C THR A 96 -3.66 -7.17 3.95
N ALA A 97 -4.40 -6.23 3.39
CA ALA A 97 -3.84 -5.12 2.61
C ALA A 97 -2.89 -4.23 3.42
N ARG A 98 -3.13 -4.06 4.72
CA ARG A 98 -2.23 -3.31 5.63
C ARG A 98 -0.86 -3.96 5.77
N ILE A 99 -0.79 -5.29 5.81
CA ILE A 99 0.49 -6.03 5.81
C ILE A 99 1.24 -5.75 4.51
N GLY A 100 0.55 -5.78 3.36
CA GLY A 100 1.12 -5.42 2.06
C GLY A 100 1.71 -3.99 2.04
N THR A 101 1.02 -3.02 2.64
CA THR A 101 1.52 -1.64 2.75
C THR A 101 2.75 -1.55 3.67
N ALA A 102 2.79 -2.31 4.76
CA ALA A 102 3.96 -2.38 5.64
C ALA A 102 5.18 -2.97 4.92
N ILE A 103 4.98 -3.97 4.05
CA ILE A 103 6.04 -4.55 3.20
C ILE A 103 6.61 -3.50 2.24
N GLN A 104 5.81 -2.60 1.69
CA GLN A 104 6.32 -1.50 0.85
C GLN A 104 7.26 -0.58 1.63
N GLY A 105 6.92 -0.24 2.87
CA GLY A 105 7.79 0.55 3.75
C GLY A 105 9.10 -0.17 4.07
N LEU A 106 9.05 -1.47 4.34
CA LEU A 106 10.24 -2.30 4.56
C LEU A 106 11.11 -2.35 3.29
N ALA A 107 10.51 -2.58 2.13
CA ALA A 107 11.23 -2.66 0.86
C ALA A 107 11.98 -1.35 0.55
N ALA A 108 11.34 -0.20 0.77
CA ALA A 108 11.98 1.11 0.61
C ALA A 108 13.13 1.32 1.60
N SER A 109 12.96 0.92 2.86
CA SER A 109 13.99 1.02 3.90
C SER A 109 15.21 0.14 3.59
N GLU A 110 14.97 -1.10 3.17
CA GLU A 110 16.01 -2.04 2.76
C GLU A 110 16.77 -1.53 1.53
N LEU A 111 16.05 -1.07 0.50
CA LEU A 111 16.66 -0.52 -0.71
C LEU A 111 17.53 0.70 -0.40
N ALA A 112 17.06 1.59 0.47
CA ALA A 112 17.81 2.76 0.90
C ALA A 112 19.12 2.36 1.60
N TYR A 113 19.07 1.41 2.53
CA TYR A 113 20.27 0.90 3.23
C TYR A 113 21.24 0.23 2.28
N GLN A 114 20.77 -0.66 1.40
CA GLN A 114 21.59 -1.40 0.45
C GLN A 114 22.32 -0.49 -0.56
N ASN A 115 21.74 0.65 -0.89
CA ASN A 115 22.39 1.65 -1.75
C ASN A 115 23.29 2.61 -0.97
N ALA A 116 22.93 2.99 0.24
CA ALA A 116 23.72 3.91 1.06
C ALA A 116 25.04 3.29 1.53
N LEU A 117 25.06 1.99 1.86
CA LEU A 117 26.24 1.31 2.35
C LEU A 117 27.40 1.26 1.32
N PRO A 118 27.21 0.77 0.09
CA PRO A 118 28.25 0.80 -0.94
C PRO A 118 28.72 2.22 -1.26
N TYR A 119 27.79 3.17 -1.34
CA TYR A 119 28.15 4.58 -1.54
C TYR A 119 29.06 5.10 -0.42
N ALA A 120 28.75 4.81 0.84
CA ALA A 120 29.56 5.24 1.97
C ALA A 120 30.95 4.59 2.02
N LEU A 121 31.11 3.41 1.44
CA LEU A 121 32.38 2.71 1.30
C LEU A 121 33.24 3.28 0.16
N ASP A 122 32.64 3.77 -0.91
CA ASP A 122 33.33 4.24 -2.11
C ASP A 122 33.47 5.77 -2.20
N ARG A 123 32.66 6.54 -1.48
CA ARG A 123 32.75 8.00 -1.46
C ARG A 123 33.83 8.48 -0.48
N TYR A 124 34.85 9.15 -0.99
CA TYR A 124 35.93 9.77 -0.20
C TYR A 124 35.67 11.24 0.03
N SER A 125 35.70 11.70 1.28
CA SER A 125 35.53 13.11 1.63
C SER A 125 36.04 13.37 3.05
N MET A 126 36.84 14.43 3.23
CA MET A 126 37.42 14.82 4.50
C MET A 126 38.32 13.72 5.14
N ARG A 127 38.91 14.00 6.31
CA ARG A 127 39.64 13.02 7.09
C ARG A 127 38.82 12.56 8.30
N SER A 128 38.92 11.30 8.61
CA SER A 128 38.28 10.74 9.79
C SER A 128 38.82 11.37 11.08
N LEU A 129 37.91 11.67 12.02
CA LEU A 129 38.26 12.20 13.34
C LEU A 129 39.12 11.24 14.16
N SER A 130 39.09 9.95 13.86
CA SER A 130 39.89 8.91 14.50
C SER A 130 41.24 8.64 13.81
N GLY A 131 41.71 9.57 12.99
CA GLY A 131 42.97 9.48 12.23
C GLY A 131 42.75 8.99 10.79
N VAL A 132 43.78 9.18 9.95
CA VAL A 132 43.76 8.85 8.52
C VAL A 132 43.53 7.35 8.33
N LYS A 133 42.57 6.97 7.49
CA LYS A 133 42.22 5.60 7.17
C LYS A 133 42.63 5.19 5.74
N ASN A 134 42.64 6.16 4.83
CA ASN A 134 43.02 5.96 3.43
C ASN A 134 44.16 6.93 3.07
N PRO A 135 45.43 6.64 3.45
CA PRO A 135 46.56 7.55 3.27
C PRO A 135 46.80 7.93 1.79
N ASP A 136 46.54 6.98 0.87
CA ASP A 136 46.80 7.15 -0.56
C ASP A 136 45.69 7.95 -1.29
N LYS A 137 44.64 8.37 -0.56
CA LYS A 137 43.52 9.15 -1.10
C LYS A 137 43.52 10.56 -0.50
N ALA A 138 42.92 11.51 -1.20
CA ALA A 138 42.79 12.89 -0.72
C ALA A 138 41.87 13.01 0.52
N GLY A 139 41.02 12.03 0.78
CA GLY A 139 40.16 11.93 1.94
C GLY A 139 40.01 10.49 2.41
N ASP A 140 39.25 10.27 3.46
CA ASP A 140 38.85 8.94 3.90
C ASP A 140 37.46 8.58 3.36
N ALA A 141 37.16 7.28 3.22
CA ALA A 141 35.80 6.83 2.89
C ALA A 141 34.83 7.33 3.96
N ILE A 142 33.68 7.82 3.56
CA ILE A 142 32.76 8.49 4.49
C ILE A 142 32.17 7.52 5.54
N ILE A 143 32.26 6.22 5.32
CA ILE A 143 31.91 5.19 6.31
C ILE A 143 32.68 5.35 7.62
N HIS A 144 33.86 5.98 7.58
CA HIS A 144 34.68 6.20 8.77
C HIS A 144 34.21 7.40 9.63
N HIS A 145 33.30 8.23 9.14
CA HIS A 145 32.75 9.34 9.90
C HIS A 145 31.67 8.85 10.86
N PRO A 146 31.70 9.26 12.15
CA PRO A 146 30.78 8.76 13.17
C PRO A 146 29.29 8.97 12.83
N ASP A 147 28.94 10.11 12.28
CA ASP A 147 27.56 10.42 11.89
C ASP A 147 27.05 9.53 10.74
N VAL A 148 27.87 9.30 9.73
CA VAL A 148 27.53 8.39 8.63
C VAL A 148 27.32 6.97 9.17
N ARG A 149 28.18 6.50 10.05
CA ARG A 149 28.01 5.20 10.72
C ARG A 149 26.72 5.12 11.53
N ARG A 150 26.40 6.17 12.28
CA ARG A 150 25.15 6.26 13.04
C ARG A 150 23.93 6.17 12.11
N MET A 151 23.92 6.93 11.01
CA MET A 151 22.84 6.88 10.02
C MET A 151 22.69 5.48 9.40
N LEU A 152 23.77 4.85 9.00
CA LEU A 152 23.75 3.50 8.44
C LEU A 152 23.28 2.44 9.45
N LEU A 153 23.73 2.53 10.70
CA LEU A 153 23.25 1.63 11.76
C LEU A 153 21.78 1.81 12.06
N THR A 154 21.29 3.06 12.05
CA THR A 154 19.87 3.35 12.21
C THR A 154 19.06 2.78 11.06
N ALA A 155 19.47 3.01 9.81
CA ALA A 155 18.80 2.48 8.62
C ALA A 155 18.74 0.94 8.66
N ARG A 156 19.84 0.28 9.02
CA ARG A 156 19.91 -1.18 9.19
C ARG A 156 18.97 -1.68 10.27
N ALA A 157 18.96 -1.02 11.43
CA ALA A 157 18.11 -1.42 12.55
C ALA A 157 16.61 -1.34 12.18
N PHE A 158 16.21 -0.30 11.46
CA PHE A 158 14.83 -0.18 10.97
C PHE A 158 14.49 -1.24 9.89
N ALA A 159 15.41 -1.54 8.97
CA ALA A 159 15.19 -2.56 7.94
C ALA A 159 15.08 -3.97 8.55
N GLU A 160 16.01 -4.36 9.41
CA GLU A 160 16.01 -5.69 10.05
C GLU A 160 14.87 -5.83 11.07
N GLY A 161 14.63 -4.83 11.91
CA GLY A 161 13.53 -4.82 12.88
C GLY A 161 12.17 -4.79 12.22
N GLY A 162 12.00 -3.98 11.18
CA GLY A 162 10.78 -3.92 10.38
C GLY A 162 10.46 -5.27 9.71
N ARG A 163 11.45 -5.96 9.20
CA ARG A 163 11.30 -7.31 8.63
C ARG A 163 10.80 -8.30 9.68
N ALA A 164 11.41 -8.32 10.85
CA ALA A 164 10.98 -9.18 11.95
C ALA A 164 9.53 -8.93 12.36
N MET A 165 9.14 -7.65 12.50
CA MET A 165 7.77 -7.26 12.84
C MET A 165 6.75 -7.69 11.77
N ILE A 166 7.07 -7.54 10.50
CA ILE A 166 6.17 -7.91 9.40
C ILE A 166 5.97 -9.42 9.34
N TYR A 167 7.02 -10.22 9.50
CA TYR A 167 6.89 -11.67 9.52
C TYR A 167 6.10 -12.17 10.74
N ASP A 168 6.27 -11.53 11.89
CA ASP A 168 5.47 -11.85 13.07
C ASP A 168 3.99 -11.49 12.86
N ALA A 169 3.70 -10.32 12.30
CA ALA A 169 2.34 -9.92 11.93
C ALA A 169 1.70 -10.88 10.92
N ALA A 170 2.43 -11.30 9.89
CA ALA A 170 1.96 -12.27 8.90
C ALA A 170 1.62 -13.63 9.56
N LYS A 171 2.45 -14.09 10.49
CA LYS A 171 2.19 -15.32 11.25
C LYS A 171 0.90 -15.23 12.09
N TYR A 172 0.61 -14.07 12.67
CA TYR A 172 -0.67 -13.87 13.38
C TYR A 172 -1.86 -13.86 12.43
N SER A 173 -1.70 -13.26 11.24
CA SER A 173 -2.74 -13.30 10.19
C SER A 173 -3.07 -14.74 9.77
N ASP A 174 -2.05 -15.56 9.53
CA ASP A 174 -2.23 -16.98 9.17
C ASP A 174 -2.98 -17.76 10.29
N ARG A 175 -2.64 -17.50 11.55
CA ARG A 175 -3.32 -18.12 12.69
C ARG A 175 -4.78 -17.71 12.81
N MET A 176 -5.12 -16.46 12.48
CA MET A 176 -6.52 -16.02 12.48
C MET A 176 -7.34 -16.78 11.45
N VAL A 177 -6.81 -16.91 10.21
CA VAL A 177 -7.48 -17.67 9.14
C VAL A 177 -7.65 -19.17 9.50
N GLN A 178 -6.69 -19.76 10.23
CA GLN A 178 -6.77 -21.17 10.66
C GLN A 178 -7.74 -21.39 11.82
N ALA A 179 -8.13 -20.35 12.54
CA ALA A 179 -9.02 -20.44 13.69
C ALA A 179 -10.51 -20.26 13.34
N GLU A 180 -10.82 -19.84 12.10
CA GLU A 180 -12.15 -19.76 11.51
C GLU A 180 -12.55 -21.10 10.87
#